data_53ecc2474b9a97f3a3d7ccec7b7512cf
#
_entry.id   53ecc2474b9a97f3a3d7ccec7b7512cf
#
_cell.length_a   1.000
_cell.length_b   1.000
_cell.length_c   1.000
_cell.angle_alpha   90.00
_cell.angle_beta   90.00
_cell.angle_gamma   90.00
#
_symmetry.space_group_name_H-M   'P 1'
#
loop_
_entity.id
_entity.type
_entity.pdbx_description
1 polymer ?
#
loop_
_entity_poly.entity_id
_entity_poly.type
_entity_poly.pdbx_seq_one_letter_code
_entity_poly.pdbx_strand_id
1 'polypeptide(L)'
;MIRFRHLTLAMLGALAFAPAAFAQDASTDSASGKRFAIVGGYALSQPTKNPQIGGVRTDVDGDGAPTLSASYFFNDNFAIEAWGSADKFGQRLNSNGGKIGSVDSQPVALSGQYHFRGTDSIVRPFVGLGYYQANYSGETLRSGQRLGVDDAKGGIATAGVDLNINPTWFARADVRYMQGSKSDVKLDGVKVGEAELNPVTVGVGIGARF
;
A
#
# COMPACT_ATOMS: atom_id res chain seq x y z
N MET A 1 -7.17 -14.45 20.53
CA MET A 1 -6.66 -13.34 19.67
C MET A 1 -5.81 -13.96 18.58
N ILE A 2 -6.35 -14.14 17.38
CA ILE A 2 -5.61 -14.64 16.21
C ILE A 2 -4.72 -13.51 15.74
N ARG A 3 -3.41 -13.72 15.77
CA ARG A 3 -2.43 -12.68 15.39
C ARG A 3 -2.50 -12.46 13.89
N PHE A 4 -3.02 -11.30 13.46
CA PHE A 4 -3.17 -10.86 12.07
C PHE A 4 -1.87 -10.92 11.22
N ARG A 5 -0.70 -11.02 11.85
CA ARG A 5 0.61 -11.16 11.17
C ARG A 5 0.69 -12.35 10.21
N HIS A 6 -0.04 -13.44 10.48
CA HIS A 6 -0.05 -14.62 9.62
C HIS A 6 -1.03 -14.50 8.45
N LEU A 7 -2.08 -13.65 8.59
CA LEU A 7 -3.07 -13.44 7.54
C LEU A 7 -2.49 -12.61 6.39
N THR A 8 -1.68 -11.59 6.69
CA THR A 8 -1.04 -10.71 5.70
C THR A 8 -0.06 -11.49 4.81
N LEU A 9 0.75 -12.36 5.41
CA LEU A 9 1.69 -13.20 4.66
C LEU A 9 0.99 -14.31 3.87
N ALA A 10 -0.13 -14.85 4.40
CA ALA A 10 -0.93 -15.89 3.73
C ALA A 10 -1.70 -15.33 2.51
N MET A 11 -2.19 -14.07 2.57
CA MET A 11 -2.83 -13.43 1.41
C MET A 11 -1.85 -13.17 0.27
N LEU A 12 -0.64 -12.68 0.58
CA LEU A 12 0.42 -12.48 -0.41
C LEU A 12 0.92 -13.81 -0.99
N GLY A 13 1.01 -14.86 -0.19
CA GLY A 13 1.41 -16.19 -0.63
C GLY A 13 0.37 -16.91 -1.48
N ALA A 14 -0.92 -16.78 -1.17
CA ALA A 14 -2.01 -17.42 -1.91
C ALA A 14 -2.20 -16.83 -3.31
N LEU A 15 -1.95 -15.52 -3.48
CA LEU A 15 -2.01 -14.85 -4.77
C LEU A 15 -0.85 -15.21 -5.71
N ALA A 16 0.30 -15.62 -5.18
CA ALA A 16 1.46 -16.00 -5.99
C ALA A 16 1.30 -17.37 -6.69
N PHE A 17 0.42 -18.25 -6.20
CA PHE A 17 0.21 -19.60 -6.75
C PHE A 17 -1.06 -19.74 -7.63
N ALA A 18 -1.93 -18.73 -7.67
CA ALA A 18 -3.19 -18.79 -8.41
C ALA A 18 -3.10 -18.65 -9.95
N PRO A 19 -2.08 -18.01 -10.55
CA PRO A 19 -2.11 -17.70 -11.99
C PRO A 19 -2.05 -18.91 -12.93
N ALA A 20 -1.46 -20.04 -12.49
CA ALA A 20 -1.23 -21.17 -13.37
C ALA A 20 -2.49 -22.02 -13.62
N ALA A 21 -3.47 -22.01 -12.69
CA ALA A 21 -4.66 -22.87 -12.79
C ALA A 21 -5.84 -22.21 -13.55
N PHE A 22 -5.86 -20.88 -13.66
CA PHE A 22 -6.96 -20.15 -14.27
C PHE A 22 -6.71 -19.68 -15.72
N ALA A 23 -5.52 -19.95 -16.26
CA ALA A 23 -5.15 -19.51 -17.61
C ALA A 23 -5.82 -20.30 -18.75
N GLN A 24 -6.55 -21.39 -18.45
CA GLN A 24 -7.05 -22.29 -19.46
C GLN A 24 -8.50 -22.05 -19.95
N ASP A 25 -9.29 -21.19 -19.28
CA ASP A 25 -10.71 -21.03 -19.63
C ASP A 25 -11.18 -19.57 -19.80
N ALA A 26 -10.29 -18.61 -20.00
CA ALA A 26 -10.68 -17.23 -20.20
C ALA A 26 -10.85 -16.89 -21.70
N SER A 27 -11.94 -17.31 -22.29
CA SER A 27 -12.39 -16.79 -23.57
C SER A 27 -12.96 -15.37 -23.40
N THR A 28 -12.29 -14.35 -23.95
CA THR A 28 -12.87 -13.47 -24.94
C THR A 28 -13.56 -12.19 -24.52
N ASP A 29 -13.00 -11.30 -23.69
CA ASP A 29 -13.43 -9.90 -23.77
C ASP A 29 -12.33 -8.86 -23.40
N SER A 30 -11.11 -9.29 -23.15
CA SER A 30 -9.96 -8.38 -23.10
C SER A 30 -9.17 -8.48 -24.39
N ALA A 31 -8.75 -7.35 -24.96
CA ALA A 31 -7.98 -7.31 -26.23
C ALA A 31 -6.70 -8.15 -26.18
N SER A 32 -6.21 -8.51 -24.99
CA SER A 32 -5.05 -9.40 -24.78
C SER A 32 -5.42 -10.81 -24.31
N GLY A 33 -6.68 -11.09 -23.99
CA GLY A 33 -7.12 -12.37 -23.36
C GLY A 33 -6.60 -12.58 -21.93
N LYS A 34 -5.88 -11.63 -21.35
CA LYS A 34 -5.19 -11.75 -20.07
C LYS A 34 -5.95 -11.02 -18.98
N ARG A 35 -6.37 -11.74 -17.96
CA ARG A 35 -7.20 -11.20 -16.86
C ARG A 35 -6.46 -10.96 -15.57
N PHE A 36 -5.26 -11.49 -15.41
CA PHE A 36 -4.45 -11.32 -14.21
C PHE A 36 -3.26 -10.42 -14.49
N ALA A 37 -2.91 -9.59 -13.52
CA ALA A 37 -1.67 -8.83 -13.54
C ALA A 37 -1.01 -8.88 -12.16
N ILE A 38 0.32 -9.00 -12.16
CA ILE A 38 1.15 -8.89 -10.96
C ILE A 38 2.14 -7.76 -11.18
N VAL A 39 2.32 -6.89 -10.21
CA VAL A 39 3.30 -5.79 -10.25
C VAL A 39 4.19 -5.88 -9.04
N GLY A 40 5.49 -6.00 -9.27
CA GLY A 40 6.52 -5.78 -8.27
C GLY A 40 7.10 -4.38 -8.42
N GLY A 41 7.24 -3.67 -7.31
CA GLY A 41 7.68 -2.28 -7.36
C GLY A 41 8.38 -1.80 -6.10
N TYR A 42 8.65 -0.51 -6.08
CA TYR A 42 9.17 0.22 -4.95
C TYR A 42 8.39 1.51 -4.78
N ALA A 43 8.05 1.86 -3.54
CA ALA A 43 7.28 3.05 -3.25
C ALA A 43 7.88 3.84 -2.09
N LEU A 44 7.71 5.16 -2.15
CA LEU A 44 8.03 6.11 -1.09
C LEU A 44 6.72 6.53 -0.43
N SER A 45 6.64 6.44 0.88
CA SER A 45 5.46 6.84 1.66
C SER A 45 5.78 8.04 2.52
N GLN A 46 5.04 9.13 2.35
CA GLN A 46 5.21 10.37 3.10
C GLN A 46 3.92 10.73 3.84
N PRO A 47 3.93 10.82 5.18
CA PRO A 47 2.82 11.36 5.93
C PRO A 47 2.48 12.79 5.52
N THR A 48 1.19 13.10 5.40
CA THR A 48 0.72 14.47 5.07
C THR A 48 0.38 15.29 6.30
N LYS A 49 0.29 14.65 7.46
CA LYS A 49 0.01 15.29 8.74
C LYS A 49 1.10 14.96 9.75
N ASN A 50 1.51 15.96 10.50
CA ASN A 50 2.47 15.82 11.58
C ASN A 50 1.71 15.59 12.90
N PRO A 51 1.91 14.47 13.61
CA PRO A 51 1.25 14.21 14.87
C PRO A 51 1.78 15.17 15.96
N GLN A 52 0.90 15.49 16.92
CA GLN A 52 1.31 16.17 18.14
C GLN A 52 1.39 15.14 19.28
N ILE A 53 2.59 14.95 19.80
CA ILE A 53 2.85 14.05 20.93
C ILE A 53 3.17 14.93 22.14
N GLY A 54 2.32 14.86 23.18
CA GLY A 54 2.52 15.69 24.39
C GLY A 54 2.53 17.20 24.15
N GLY A 55 1.82 17.70 23.09
CA GLY A 55 1.79 19.13 22.74
C GLY A 55 2.99 19.61 21.90
N VAL A 56 3.94 18.75 21.59
CA VAL A 56 5.11 19.07 20.74
C VAL A 56 4.83 18.61 19.31
N ARG A 57 5.04 19.48 18.32
CA ARG A 57 5.02 19.12 16.89
C ARG A 57 6.19 18.19 16.60
N THR A 58 5.89 17.06 15.99
CA THR A 58 6.88 16.05 15.61
C THR A 58 6.90 15.96 14.09
N ASP A 59 8.05 16.20 13.48
CA ASP A 59 8.23 16.01 12.04
C ASP A 59 8.44 14.52 11.77
N VAL A 60 7.69 13.99 10.80
CA VAL A 60 7.75 12.58 10.39
C VAL A 60 8.32 12.51 8.99
N ASP A 61 9.54 11.99 8.88
CA ASP A 61 10.14 11.69 7.58
C ASP A 61 9.70 10.32 7.09
N GLY A 62 9.20 10.29 5.86
CA GLY A 62 8.81 9.06 5.18
C GLY A 62 10.02 8.26 4.71
N ASP A 63 9.77 6.99 4.39
CA ASP A 63 10.78 6.07 3.86
C ASP A 63 10.18 5.25 2.69
N GLY A 64 11.03 4.46 2.04
CA GLY A 64 10.66 3.61 0.93
C GLY A 64 10.60 2.14 1.31
N ALA A 65 9.73 1.39 0.61
CA ALA A 65 9.65 -0.06 0.75
C ALA A 65 9.33 -0.74 -0.59
N PRO A 66 9.76 -1.99 -0.78
CA PRO A 66 9.28 -2.82 -1.87
C PRO A 66 7.77 -3.05 -1.75
N THR A 67 7.08 -3.08 -2.88
CA THR A 67 5.63 -3.28 -2.95
C THR A 67 5.27 -4.39 -3.91
N LEU A 68 4.12 -5.00 -3.67
CA LEU A 68 3.56 -6.02 -4.54
C LEU A 68 2.07 -5.73 -4.74
N SER A 69 1.58 -5.90 -5.96
CA SER A 69 0.15 -5.93 -6.22
C SER A 69 -0.24 -7.06 -7.16
N ALA A 70 -1.48 -7.52 -7.00
CA ALA A 70 -2.13 -8.46 -7.89
C ALA A 70 -3.51 -7.93 -8.27
N SER A 71 -3.82 -7.92 -9.57
CA SER A 71 -5.07 -7.41 -10.10
C SER A 71 -5.79 -8.50 -10.90
N TYR A 72 -7.11 -8.52 -10.77
CA TYR A 72 -8.01 -9.29 -11.63
C TYR A 72 -8.88 -8.34 -12.43
N PHE A 73 -8.86 -8.47 -13.76
CA PHE A 73 -9.63 -7.68 -14.70
C PHE A 73 -10.94 -8.40 -15.04
N PHE A 74 -12.07 -7.80 -14.71
CA PHE A 74 -13.40 -8.26 -15.14
C PHE A 74 -13.60 -8.04 -16.64
N ASN A 75 -13.08 -6.92 -17.13
CA ASN A 75 -12.99 -6.53 -18.54
C ASN A 75 -11.78 -5.60 -18.72
N ASP A 76 -11.61 -5.03 -19.92
CA ASP A 76 -10.46 -4.16 -20.23
C ASP A 76 -10.37 -2.89 -19.35
N ASN A 77 -11.47 -2.46 -18.77
CA ASN A 77 -11.54 -1.20 -18.01
C ASN A 77 -11.64 -1.39 -16.51
N PHE A 78 -12.29 -2.48 -16.02
CA PHE A 78 -12.54 -2.67 -14.61
C PHE A 78 -11.69 -3.81 -14.02
N ALA A 79 -11.01 -3.51 -12.92
CA ALA A 79 -10.23 -4.47 -12.16
C ALA A 79 -10.46 -4.33 -10.66
N ILE A 80 -10.17 -5.40 -9.93
CA ILE A 80 -9.94 -5.37 -8.49
C ILE A 80 -8.46 -5.61 -8.25
N GLU A 81 -7.85 -4.79 -7.37
CA GLU A 81 -6.44 -4.90 -7.01
C GLU A 81 -6.28 -5.15 -5.53
N ALA A 82 -5.50 -6.16 -5.17
CA ALA A 82 -4.88 -6.30 -3.86
C ALA A 82 -3.46 -5.74 -3.94
N TRP A 83 -3.12 -4.79 -3.06
CA TRP A 83 -1.83 -4.14 -2.99
C TRP A 83 -1.28 -4.18 -1.57
N GLY A 84 0.04 -4.21 -1.41
CA GLY A 84 0.66 -4.10 -0.11
C GLY A 84 2.17 -3.86 -0.20
N SER A 85 2.73 -3.39 0.90
CA SER A 85 4.18 -3.34 1.06
C SER A 85 4.72 -4.72 1.47
N ALA A 86 5.74 -5.20 0.76
CA ALA A 86 6.41 -6.46 1.05
C ALA A 86 7.33 -6.34 2.27
N ASP A 87 7.81 -5.13 2.56
CA ASP A 87 8.57 -4.75 3.75
C ASP A 87 7.91 -3.53 4.40
N LYS A 88 8.41 -3.11 5.54
CA LYS A 88 7.88 -1.99 6.31
C LYS A 88 8.39 -0.66 5.76
N PHE A 89 7.51 0.33 5.71
CA PHE A 89 7.91 1.72 5.57
C PHE A 89 8.41 2.22 6.94
N GLY A 90 9.71 2.45 7.07
CA GLY A 90 10.31 3.02 8.28
C GLY A 90 10.06 4.51 8.35
N GLN A 91 9.29 4.99 9.32
CA GLN A 91 9.05 6.42 9.53
C GLN A 91 9.93 6.90 10.67
N ARG A 92 10.69 7.96 10.43
CA ARG A 92 11.57 8.58 11.45
C ARG A 92 10.84 9.73 12.12
N LEU A 93 10.77 9.67 13.44
CA LEU A 93 10.22 10.75 14.27
C LEU A 93 11.36 11.69 14.67
N ASN A 94 11.27 12.94 14.24
CA ASN A 94 12.23 14.00 14.56
C ASN A 94 11.58 15.08 15.43
N SER A 95 12.32 15.63 16.37
CA SER A 95 11.96 16.82 17.17
C SER A 95 13.17 17.75 17.25
N ASN A 96 13.02 18.94 17.79
CA ASN A 96 14.00 20.06 17.85
C ASN A 96 15.43 19.70 18.30
N GLY A 97 15.74 18.44 18.53
CA GLY A 97 17.07 17.96 18.92
C GLY A 97 17.53 16.71 18.19
N GLY A 98 16.86 16.28 17.13
CA GLY A 98 17.18 15.09 16.33
C GLY A 98 16.19 13.95 16.45
N LYS A 99 16.57 12.77 15.99
CA LYS A 99 15.72 11.57 15.98
C LYS A 99 15.29 11.17 17.40
N ILE A 100 13.98 11.15 17.66
CA ILE A 100 13.40 10.75 18.94
C ILE A 100 12.85 9.33 18.94
N GLY A 101 12.56 8.77 17.75
CA GLY A 101 12.02 7.43 17.61
C GLY A 101 11.87 7.01 16.14
N SER A 102 11.34 5.81 15.93
CA SER A 102 10.91 5.30 14.63
C SER A 102 9.62 4.49 14.79
N VAL A 103 8.80 4.52 13.76
CA VAL A 103 7.57 3.72 13.65
C VAL A 103 7.58 3.04 12.29
N ASP A 104 7.38 1.75 12.27
CA ASP A 104 7.31 0.95 11.05
C ASP A 104 5.84 0.72 10.67
N SER A 105 5.49 0.97 9.42
CA SER A 105 4.14 0.82 8.88
C SER A 105 4.12 -0.19 7.75
N GLN A 106 3.18 -1.13 7.78
CA GLN A 106 2.99 -2.12 6.73
C GLN A 106 1.54 -2.09 6.25
N PRO A 107 1.22 -1.28 5.22
CA PRO A 107 -0.11 -1.19 4.66
C PRO A 107 -0.42 -2.35 3.71
N VAL A 108 -1.71 -2.76 3.72
CA VAL A 108 -2.34 -3.61 2.72
C VAL A 108 -3.66 -2.97 2.30
N ALA A 109 -4.04 -3.12 1.03
CA ALA A 109 -5.25 -2.52 0.49
C ALA A 109 -5.95 -3.43 -0.51
N LEU A 110 -7.27 -3.25 -0.62
CA LEU A 110 -8.10 -3.83 -1.65
C LEU A 110 -8.87 -2.68 -2.33
N SER A 111 -8.75 -2.56 -3.66
CA SER A 111 -9.29 -1.44 -4.42
C SER A 111 -9.97 -1.91 -5.70
N GLY A 112 -11.09 -1.28 -6.05
CA GLY A 112 -11.62 -1.32 -7.40
C GLY A 112 -10.90 -0.28 -8.26
N GLN A 113 -10.52 -0.65 -9.47
CA GLN A 113 -9.80 0.23 -10.41
C GLN A 113 -10.58 0.38 -11.71
N TYR A 114 -10.51 1.58 -12.29
CA TYR A 114 -10.98 1.86 -13.63
C TYR A 114 -9.82 2.33 -14.51
N HIS A 115 -9.57 1.61 -15.59
CA HIS A 115 -8.57 1.91 -16.60
C HIS A 115 -9.25 2.59 -17.79
N PHE A 116 -8.79 3.79 -18.17
CA PHE A 116 -9.44 4.63 -19.17
C PHE A 116 -9.26 4.16 -20.62
N ARG A 117 -8.32 3.26 -20.86
CA ARG A 117 -8.00 2.75 -22.22
C ARG A 117 -7.87 1.22 -22.19
N GLY A 118 -8.06 0.61 -23.35
CA GLY A 118 -7.89 -0.83 -23.56
C GLY A 118 -6.44 -1.29 -23.36
N THR A 119 -6.25 -2.59 -23.28
CA THR A 119 -4.94 -3.23 -23.04
C THR A 119 -3.96 -3.12 -24.22
N ASP A 120 -4.43 -2.73 -25.40
CA ASP A 120 -3.66 -2.45 -26.61
C ASP A 120 -2.99 -1.05 -26.61
N SER A 121 -3.46 -0.15 -25.74
CA SER A 121 -2.92 1.21 -25.66
C SER A 121 -1.55 1.22 -24.98
N ILE A 122 -0.59 1.95 -25.56
CA ILE A 122 0.76 2.11 -24.99
C ILE A 122 0.69 2.77 -23.61
N VAL A 123 -0.13 3.81 -23.47
CA VAL A 123 -0.32 4.57 -22.23
C VAL A 123 -1.73 4.31 -21.71
N ARG A 124 -1.84 3.72 -20.54
CA ARG A 124 -3.10 3.28 -19.94
C ARG A 124 -3.28 3.89 -18.55
N PRO A 125 -3.85 5.10 -18.45
CA PRO A 125 -4.14 5.74 -17.16
C PRO A 125 -5.22 4.96 -16.40
N PHE A 126 -5.16 5.01 -15.06
CA PHE A 126 -6.18 4.41 -14.21
C PHE A 126 -6.41 5.21 -12.94
N VAL A 127 -7.58 5.03 -12.35
CA VAL A 127 -7.93 5.50 -11.01
C VAL A 127 -8.49 4.34 -10.20
N GLY A 128 -8.41 4.40 -8.89
CA GLY A 128 -8.93 3.37 -8.00
C GLY A 128 -9.42 3.95 -6.69
N LEU A 129 -10.40 3.27 -6.11
CA LEU A 129 -10.90 3.54 -4.77
C LEU A 129 -11.03 2.22 -4.01
N GLY A 130 -10.73 2.23 -2.72
CA GLY A 130 -10.76 1.02 -1.93
C GLY A 130 -10.62 1.25 -0.44
N TYR A 131 -10.25 0.19 0.24
CA TYR A 131 -10.04 0.16 1.67
C TYR A 131 -8.64 -0.35 1.98
N TYR A 132 -7.99 0.24 3.00
CA TYR A 132 -6.68 -0.20 3.46
C TYR A 132 -6.67 -0.44 4.97
N GLN A 133 -5.70 -1.25 5.39
CA GLN A 133 -5.29 -1.42 6.77
C GLN A 133 -3.77 -1.34 6.84
N ALA A 134 -3.24 -0.57 7.78
CA ALA A 134 -1.81 -0.48 8.07
C ALA A 134 -1.54 -0.99 9.49
N ASN A 135 -0.67 -1.98 9.59
CA ASN A 135 -0.18 -2.46 10.87
C ASN A 135 1.06 -1.64 11.25
N TYR A 136 1.08 -1.14 12.49
CA TYR A 136 2.22 -0.44 13.05
C TYR A 136 3.03 -1.36 13.95
N SER A 137 4.35 -1.21 13.94
CA SER A 137 5.26 -2.02 14.77
C SER A 137 6.63 -1.35 14.89
N GLY A 138 7.49 -1.87 15.78
CA GLY A 138 8.88 -1.39 15.89
C GLY A 138 9.04 -0.06 16.59
N GLU A 139 8.08 0.33 17.41
CA GLU A 139 7.99 1.59 18.10
C GLU A 139 9.00 1.63 19.27
N THR A 140 10.12 2.32 19.05
CA THR A 140 11.17 2.47 20.06
C THR A 140 11.47 3.96 20.24
N LEU A 141 11.22 4.45 21.45
CA LEU A 141 11.74 5.76 21.88
C LEU A 141 13.19 5.62 22.36
N ARG A 142 13.96 6.67 22.21
CA ARG A 142 15.35 6.75 22.69
C ARG A 142 15.49 6.52 24.22
N SER A 143 14.38 6.72 24.95
CA SER A 143 14.27 6.45 26.39
C SER A 143 14.09 4.98 26.76
N GLY A 144 13.96 4.07 25.77
CA GLY A 144 13.66 2.64 26.00
C GLY A 144 12.18 2.34 26.31
N GLN A 145 11.33 3.34 26.32
CA GLN A 145 9.88 3.18 26.53
C GLN A 145 9.23 2.65 25.25
N ARG A 146 8.20 1.83 25.41
CA ARG A 146 7.42 1.28 24.30
C ARG A 146 6.29 2.25 23.94
N LEU A 147 6.34 2.78 22.73
CA LEU A 147 5.24 3.51 22.14
C LEU A 147 4.34 2.51 21.41
N GLY A 148 3.05 2.43 21.69
CA GLY A 148 2.06 1.62 20.95
C GLY A 148 1.23 2.55 20.07
N VAL A 149 1.14 2.24 18.77
CA VAL A 149 0.19 2.88 17.85
C VAL A 149 -0.80 1.83 17.38
N ASP A 150 -2.09 2.09 17.57
CA ASP A 150 -3.12 1.16 17.09
C ASP A 150 -3.15 1.14 15.54
N ASP A 151 -3.55 0.00 14.96
CA ASP A 151 -3.66 -0.18 13.51
C ASP A 151 -4.52 0.91 12.87
N ALA A 152 -4.04 1.51 11.79
CA ALA A 152 -4.84 2.44 11.00
C ALA A 152 -5.67 1.69 9.96
N LYS A 153 -6.89 2.18 9.75
CA LYS A 153 -7.82 1.65 8.73
C LYS A 153 -8.54 2.81 8.07
N GLY A 154 -8.89 2.65 6.79
CA GLY A 154 -9.61 3.71 6.12
C GLY A 154 -9.72 3.56 4.62
N GLY A 155 -10.09 4.64 3.95
CA GLY A 155 -10.18 4.72 2.50
C GLY A 155 -8.82 4.89 1.84
N ILE A 156 -8.67 4.33 0.65
CA ILE A 156 -7.53 4.55 -0.24
C ILE A 156 -8.04 5.02 -1.60
N ALA A 157 -7.42 6.08 -2.11
CA ALA A 157 -7.59 6.55 -3.49
C ALA A 157 -6.27 6.36 -4.23
N THR A 158 -6.33 5.86 -5.46
CA THR A 158 -5.16 5.61 -6.32
C THR A 158 -5.36 6.30 -7.66
N ALA A 159 -4.30 6.88 -8.20
CA ALA A 159 -4.22 7.32 -9.58
C ALA A 159 -2.86 6.89 -10.15
N GLY A 160 -2.84 6.39 -11.37
CA GLY A 160 -1.61 5.90 -11.97
C GLY A 160 -1.70 5.73 -13.47
N VAL A 161 -0.59 5.23 -14.02
CA VAL A 161 -0.46 4.93 -15.44
C VAL A 161 0.33 3.63 -15.62
N ASP A 162 -0.19 2.76 -16.47
CA ASP A 162 0.54 1.62 -17.03
C ASP A 162 1.11 2.01 -18.39
N LEU A 163 2.39 1.79 -18.59
CA LEU A 163 3.10 1.93 -19.86
C LEU A 163 3.36 0.54 -20.43
N ASN A 164 2.58 0.13 -21.42
CA ASN A 164 2.67 -1.19 -22.04
C ASN A 164 3.94 -1.29 -22.89
N ILE A 165 4.84 -2.21 -22.52
CA ILE A 165 6.07 -2.52 -23.24
C ILE A 165 5.76 -3.54 -24.35
N ASN A 166 4.95 -4.55 -24.02
CA ASN A 166 4.45 -5.56 -24.94
C ASN A 166 3.14 -6.16 -24.35
N PRO A 167 2.47 -7.13 -24.99
CA PRO A 167 1.21 -7.69 -24.46
C PRO A 167 1.31 -8.33 -23.07
N THR A 168 2.51 -8.65 -22.58
CA THR A 168 2.73 -9.27 -21.28
C THR A 168 3.28 -8.26 -20.28
N TRP A 169 4.32 -7.49 -20.64
CA TRP A 169 5.06 -6.64 -19.72
C TRP A 169 4.64 -5.18 -19.80
N PHE A 170 4.55 -4.54 -18.67
CA PHE A 170 4.30 -3.10 -18.55
C PHE A 170 5.07 -2.50 -17.37
N ALA A 171 5.39 -1.21 -17.48
CA ALA A 171 5.84 -0.41 -16.35
C ALA A 171 4.63 0.31 -15.75
N ARG A 172 4.61 0.48 -14.41
CA ARG A 172 3.57 1.21 -13.67
C ARG A 172 4.19 2.35 -12.88
N ALA A 173 3.51 3.50 -12.87
CA ALA A 173 3.73 4.56 -11.91
C ALA A 173 2.40 4.93 -11.28
N ASP A 174 2.35 5.08 -9.94
CA ASP A 174 1.11 5.41 -9.24
C ASP A 174 1.34 6.29 -8.01
N VAL A 175 0.28 7.01 -7.64
CA VAL A 175 0.17 7.76 -6.41
C VAL A 175 -1.03 7.24 -5.63
N ARG A 176 -0.86 6.97 -4.35
CA ARG A 176 -1.90 6.48 -3.44
C ARG A 176 -2.04 7.43 -2.27
N TYR A 177 -3.25 7.86 -2.02
CA TYR A 177 -3.61 8.63 -0.83
C TYR A 177 -4.43 7.75 0.11
N MET A 178 -3.97 7.62 1.33
CA MET A 178 -4.62 6.82 2.36
C MET A 178 -5.20 7.74 3.41
N GLN A 179 -6.52 7.73 3.56
CA GLN A 179 -7.23 8.48 4.60
C GLN A 179 -7.67 7.51 5.69
N GLY A 180 -6.96 7.53 6.81
CA GLY A 180 -7.20 6.65 7.94
C GLY A 180 -8.06 7.28 9.04
N SER A 181 -8.60 6.41 9.91
CA SER A 181 -9.11 6.82 11.22
C SER A 181 -7.94 7.30 12.09
N LYS A 182 -8.27 8.12 13.08
CA LYS A 182 -7.31 8.46 14.13
C LYS A 182 -6.89 7.19 14.87
N SER A 183 -5.61 6.99 15.03
CA SER A 183 -5.03 5.88 15.79
C SER A 183 -4.61 6.37 17.16
N ASP A 184 -4.94 5.62 18.21
CA ASP A 184 -4.53 5.95 19.55
C ASP A 184 -3.04 5.72 19.74
N VAL A 185 -2.35 6.74 20.26
CA VAL A 185 -0.94 6.66 20.67
C VAL A 185 -0.90 6.33 22.15
N LYS A 186 -0.26 5.22 22.49
CA LYS A 186 -0.16 4.72 23.87
C LYS A 186 1.30 4.68 24.31
N LEU A 187 1.58 5.18 25.51
CA LEU A 187 2.89 5.05 26.16
C LEU A 187 2.72 4.08 27.33
N ASP A 188 3.45 2.96 27.31
CA ASP A 188 3.34 1.87 28.30
C ASP A 188 1.88 1.43 28.57
N GLY A 189 1.05 1.44 27.49
CA GLY A 189 -0.36 1.04 27.55
C GLY A 189 -1.35 2.17 27.92
N VAL A 190 -0.88 3.36 28.25
CA VAL A 190 -1.73 4.52 28.58
C VAL A 190 -1.86 5.42 27.34
N LYS A 191 -3.10 5.77 26.96
CA LYS A 191 -3.35 6.69 25.83
C LYS A 191 -2.77 8.07 26.17
N VAL A 192 -1.81 8.53 25.34
CA VAL A 192 -1.13 9.83 25.48
C VAL A 192 -1.45 10.80 24.34
N GLY A 193 -2.15 10.32 23.30
CA GLY A 193 -2.52 11.16 22.16
C GLY A 193 -3.25 10.39 21.07
N GLU A 194 -3.52 11.09 19.97
CA GLU A 194 -4.07 10.53 18.72
C GLU A 194 -3.15 10.93 17.57
N ALA A 195 -2.87 9.99 16.67
CA ALA A 195 -2.12 10.22 15.43
C ALA A 195 -3.02 10.00 14.22
N GLU A 196 -3.01 10.92 13.29
CA GLU A 196 -3.64 10.81 11.98
C GLU A 196 -2.57 11.13 10.93
N LEU A 197 -2.08 10.13 10.20
CA LEU A 197 -0.93 10.30 9.33
C LEU A 197 -1.31 10.59 7.87
N ASN A 198 -2.43 10.03 7.40
CA ASN A 198 -2.96 10.17 6.03
C ASN A 198 -1.86 10.19 4.95
N PRO A 199 -1.06 9.12 4.80
CA PRO A 199 0.12 9.17 3.96
C PRO A 199 -0.23 9.25 2.47
N VAL A 200 0.61 9.96 1.71
CA VAL A 200 0.72 9.85 0.27
C VAL A 200 1.87 8.90 -0.04
N THR A 201 1.62 7.93 -0.91
CA THR A 201 2.62 6.98 -1.38
C THR A 201 2.79 7.14 -2.88
N VAL A 202 4.04 7.30 -3.35
CA VAL A 202 4.39 7.36 -4.77
C VAL A 202 5.18 6.11 -5.11
N GLY A 203 4.72 5.35 -6.10
CA GLY A 203 5.28 4.07 -6.48
C GLY A 203 5.66 3.99 -7.95
N VAL A 204 6.66 3.15 -8.22
CA VAL A 204 7.02 2.69 -9.56
C VAL A 204 7.24 1.18 -9.54
N GLY A 205 6.95 0.50 -10.65
CA GLY A 205 7.10 -0.95 -10.71
C GLY A 205 7.07 -1.50 -12.13
N ILE A 206 7.36 -2.79 -12.21
CA ILE A 206 7.22 -3.58 -13.44
C ILE A 206 6.17 -4.65 -13.18
N GLY A 207 5.26 -4.80 -14.13
CA GLY A 207 4.18 -5.77 -14.07
C GLY A 207 4.15 -6.71 -15.27
N ALA A 208 3.55 -7.86 -15.02
CA ALA A 208 3.25 -8.85 -16.06
C ALA A 208 1.76 -9.20 -16.03
N ARG A 209 1.18 -9.43 -17.23
CA ARG A 209 -0.21 -9.88 -17.44
C ARG A 209 -0.24 -11.33 -17.89
N PHE A 210 -1.24 -12.06 -17.42
CA PHE A 210 -1.47 -13.49 -17.70
C PHE A 210 -2.90 -13.73 -18.16
#